data_9e51db646bd940c1583b1b1c7fc0c619
#
_entry.id   9e51db646bd940c1583b1b1c7fc0c619
#
_cell.length_a   1.000
_cell.length_b   1.000
_cell.length_c   1.000
_cell.angle_alpha   90.00
_cell.angle_beta   90.00
_cell.angle_gamma   90.00
#
_symmetry.space_group_name_H-M   'P 1'
#
loop_
_entity.id
_entity.type
_entity.pdbx_description
1 polymer ?
#
loop_
_entity_poly.entity_id
_entity_poly.type
_entity_poly.pdbx_seq_one_letter_code
_entity_poly.pdbx_strand_id
1 'polypeptide(L)'
;MAGRLHNGDRTMHDSKGRLGGRPWKNCWSLMKTVLGKRWLPVFILLICLISYFHRMNERPRFLSAQNEEHKFWSTAPSLGWRSSCAQRSSDWVPPRKSNGYLVVSCNGGFTQQRVAICNAVLAARIMNATLVLPQLDNSFWRDESAFPGIYDVDYFITTLKNDVRVVKTLPTTWGEEQKRIRLNPFQLSPPRNASAEWYETTALEKMKEHGAIQLTPFSHHLAVDLDNQEYQRLRCRVNYHALRFTNDIRNLTSLIVERLRSEGPYMSIHLRFETDVLALAGCPEVTDITDEDVLKRFAEKESYADEDLESSKRRSIGDCPLTPREVGLFLLAMGFDNSTLIYLAGGKVDNGSKSFLDPLRAMFPLLETLSTVAMPAELALVNEEAHGLVGPAVDYMVCLLSDIFIPTYDGPSEFANNLIGQRLYYGFRTTLLPDRKALVPLFTDFQNDVLQISDLEASVRKVMSRKSSGGPHSRDNLESFYTNPWPECFCSRAVTNGSNHCPVKADTSNLSYDEDLHENLADWYV
;
A
#
# COMPACT_ATOMS: atom_id res chain seq x y z
N MET A 1 -31.72 36.32 55.06
CA MET A 1 -30.98 37.49 55.47
C MET A 1 -30.40 38.04 54.13
N ALA A 2 -31.06 38.91 53.47
CA ALA A 2 -31.34 40.35 53.72
C ALA A 2 -30.11 41.22 53.52
N GLY A 3 -30.22 42.11 52.56
CA GLY A 3 -29.44 43.32 52.40
C GLY A 3 -28.95 43.51 50.95
N ARG A 4 -29.61 44.15 50.04
CA ARG A 4 -30.14 45.49 49.73
C ARG A 4 -29.09 46.61 49.69
N LEU A 5 -29.04 47.25 48.49
CA LEU A 5 -28.90 48.71 48.13
C LEU A 5 -27.50 49.23 47.97
N HIS A 6 -27.13 49.98 46.93
CA HIS A 6 -27.65 51.26 46.42
C HIS A 6 -26.96 51.70 45.13
N ASN A 7 -27.68 52.09 44.12
CA ASN A 7 -27.79 53.35 43.36
C ASN A 7 -26.57 54.27 43.30
N GLY A 8 -26.30 54.79 42.09
CA GLY A 8 -25.44 55.86 41.75
C GLY A 8 -25.55 56.32 40.30
N ASP A 9 -26.57 57.02 40.00
CA ASP A 9 -26.84 57.85 38.82
C ASP A 9 -25.72 58.85 38.55
N ARG A 10 -25.33 59.04 37.29
CA ARG A 10 -24.98 60.39 36.75
C ARG A 10 -24.99 60.41 35.23
N THR A 11 -25.84 61.29 34.78
CA THR A 11 -26.20 61.83 33.49
C THR A 11 -25.11 62.58 32.73
N MET A 12 -25.40 62.74 31.41
CA MET A 12 -25.03 63.77 30.42
C MET A 12 -23.70 63.60 29.69
N HIS A 13 -23.62 63.55 28.38
CA HIS A 13 -23.96 64.57 27.42
C HIS A 13 -24.13 64.11 26.00
N ASP A 14 -25.14 64.59 25.36
CA ASP A 14 -25.58 64.57 23.99
C ASP A 14 -24.56 65.20 23.03
N SER A 15 -24.26 64.63 21.87
CA SER A 15 -23.92 65.34 20.65
C SER A 15 -24.35 64.57 19.41
N LYS A 16 -25.43 65.03 18.83
CA LYS A 16 -25.97 64.72 17.54
C LYS A 16 -24.96 64.93 16.40
N GLY A 17 -24.73 63.95 15.58
CA GLY A 17 -24.14 64.09 14.27
C GLY A 17 -24.99 63.24 13.25
N ARG A 18 -26.02 63.89 12.71
CA ARG A 18 -26.77 63.34 11.55
C ARG A 18 -25.88 63.33 10.32
N LEU A 19 -25.70 62.22 9.67
CA LEU A 19 -25.47 62.12 8.23
C LEU A 19 -26.28 60.97 7.67
N GLY A 20 -27.36 61.30 7.07
CA GLY A 20 -27.87 61.13 5.76
C GLY A 20 -28.07 59.66 5.35
N GLY A 21 -29.25 59.09 5.73
CA GLY A 21 -29.71 57.91 5.03
C GLY A 21 -30.35 58.28 3.71
N ARG A 22 -30.08 57.50 2.70
CA ARG A 22 -30.86 57.06 1.53
C ARG A 22 -30.00 56.96 0.28
N PRO A 23 -29.81 55.70 -0.20
CA PRO A 23 -30.09 55.49 -1.62
C PRO A 23 -30.82 54.18 -1.97
N TRP A 24 -31.23 53.35 -1.01
CA TRP A 24 -31.84 52.05 -1.40
C TRP A 24 -33.29 52.11 -1.87
N LYS A 25 -34.06 53.13 -1.55
CA LYS A 25 -35.44 53.27 -2.04
C LYS A 25 -35.56 53.65 -3.52
N ASN A 26 -34.56 54.31 -4.10
CA ASN A 26 -34.61 54.73 -5.50
C ASN A 26 -34.19 53.62 -6.49
N CYS A 27 -33.41 52.62 -6.07
CA CYS A 27 -33.02 51.52 -6.93
C CYS A 27 -34.20 50.57 -7.20
N TRP A 28 -35.09 50.37 -6.23
CA TRP A 28 -36.28 49.54 -6.34
C TRP A 28 -37.37 50.16 -7.22
N SER A 29 -37.46 51.47 -7.24
CA SER A 29 -38.40 52.22 -8.10
C SER A 29 -37.96 52.22 -9.57
N LEU A 30 -36.68 52.33 -9.86
CA LEU A 30 -36.13 52.25 -11.21
C LEU A 30 -36.22 50.83 -11.77
N MET A 31 -36.07 49.82 -10.98
CA MET A 31 -36.22 48.41 -11.40
C MET A 31 -37.67 48.07 -11.78
N LYS A 32 -38.67 48.66 -11.16
CA LYS A 32 -40.08 48.42 -11.47
C LYS A 32 -40.53 49.09 -12.75
N THR A 33 -39.82 50.16 -13.22
CA THR A 33 -40.20 50.93 -14.41
C THR A 33 -39.52 50.44 -15.68
N VAL A 34 -38.35 49.77 -15.59
CA VAL A 34 -37.57 49.34 -16.75
C VAL A 34 -37.81 47.85 -17.11
N LEU A 35 -38.22 47.03 -16.16
CA LEU A 35 -38.49 45.59 -16.39
C LEU A 35 -39.99 45.34 -16.23
N GLY A 36 -40.76 45.40 -17.33
CA GLY A 36 -42.15 44.97 -17.34
C GLY A 36 -42.27 43.54 -16.77
N LYS A 37 -43.42 43.20 -16.18
CA LYS A 37 -43.69 41.93 -15.47
C LYS A 37 -43.32 40.64 -16.26
N ARG A 38 -43.02 40.74 -17.55
CA ARG A 38 -42.61 39.64 -18.41
C ARG A 38 -41.12 39.26 -18.32
N TRP A 39 -40.21 40.13 -17.88
CA TRP A 39 -38.77 39.90 -17.83
C TRP A 39 -38.24 39.58 -16.43
N LEU A 40 -39.06 39.74 -15.39
CA LEU A 40 -38.68 39.47 -14.00
C LEU A 40 -38.23 38.02 -13.78
N PRO A 41 -38.94 36.98 -14.31
CA PRO A 41 -38.51 35.59 -14.17
C PRO A 41 -37.20 35.30 -14.91
N VAL A 42 -36.96 35.95 -16.05
CA VAL A 42 -35.70 35.80 -16.81
C VAL A 42 -34.52 36.38 -16.03
N PHE A 43 -34.73 37.51 -15.35
CA PHE A 43 -33.70 38.16 -14.52
C PHE A 43 -33.37 37.33 -13.27
N ILE A 44 -34.39 36.77 -12.63
CA ILE A 44 -34.23 35.85 -11.50
C ILE A 44 -33.49 34.59 -11.95
N LEU A 45 -33.84 34.04 -13.10
CA LEU A 45 -33.16 32.87 -13.67
C LEU A 45 -31.69 33.18 -14.03
N LEU A 46 -31.40 34.36 -14.53
CA LEU A 46 -30.05 34.81 -14.83
C LEU A 46 -29.21 35.00 -13.54
N ILE A 47 -29.81 35.58 -12.49
CA ILE A 47 -29.15 35.71 -11.18
C ILE A 47 -28.92 34.33 -10.55
N CYS A 48 -29.88 33.40 -10.65
CA CYS A 48 -29.72 32.04 -10.17
C CYS A 48 -28.64 31.28 -11.00
N LEU A 49 -28.60 31.47 -12.29
CA LEU A 49 -27.55 30.90 -13.15
C LEU A 49 -26.19 31.51 -12.84
N ILE A 50 -26.09 32.83 -12.68
CA ILE A 50 -24.84 33.51 -12.30
C ILE A 50 -24.40 33.05 -10.90
N SER A 51 -25.33 32.93 -9.95
CA SER A 51 -25.02 32.42 -8.60
C SER A 51 -24.64 30.93 -8.63
N TYR A 52 -25.28 30.15 -9.49
CA TYR A 52 -24.95 28.74 -9.73
C TYR A 52 -23.56 28.62 -10.37
N PHE A 53 -23.28 29.40 -11.45
CA PHE A 53 -21.95 29.44 -12.07
C PHE A 53 -20.90 30.03 -11.13
N HIS A 54 -21.24 30.98 -10.28
CA HIS A 54 -20.32 31.52 -9.27
C HIS A 54 -20.01 30.47 -8.20
N ARG A 55 -21.02 29.74 -7.72
CA ARG A 55 -20.81 28.59 -6.81
C ARG A 55 -20.09 27.43 -7.49
N MET A 56 -20.32 27.16 -8.76
CA MET A 56 -19.58 26.16 -9.50
C MET A 56 -18.14 26.59 -9.79
N ASN A 57 -17.88 27.90 -9.90
CA ASN A 57 -16.55 28.48 -10.12
C ASN A 57 -15.81 28.83 -8.84
N GLU A 58 -16.48 28.85 -7.69
CA GLU A 58 -15.88 28.80 -6.35
C GLU A 58 -15.56 27.35 -5.98
N ARG A 59 -15.00 26.57 -6.91
CA ARG A 59 -14.13 25.47 -6.50
C ARG A 59 -12.99 26.11 -5.72
N PRO A 60 -12.66 25.64 -4.53
CA PRO A 60 -11.54 26.20 -3.79
C PRO A 60 -10.35 26.22 -4.75
N ARG A 61 -9.94 27.41 -5.17
CA ARG A 61 -8.68 27.59 -5.90
C ARG A 61 -7.61 27.34 -4.86
N PHE A 62 -7.12 26.10 -4.84
CA PHE A 62 -5.91 25.77 -4.13
C PHE A 62 -4.82 26.67 -4.70
N LEU A 63 -4.40 27.64 -3.90
CA LEU A 63 -3.45 28.67 -4.29
C LEU A 63 -2.11 28.01 -4.62
N SER A 64 -1.81 27.97 -5.90
CA SER A 64 -0.53 27.73 -6.57
C SER A 64 0.54 26.95 -5.78
N ALA A 65 0.40 25.65 -5.76
CA ALA A 65 1.48 24.73 -5.45
C ALA A 65 2.18 24.19 -6.72
N GLN A 66 1.97 24.81 -7.88
CA GLN A 66 2.51 24.34 -9.17
C GLN A 66 4.03 24.13 -9.18
N ASN A 67 4.78 24.84 -8.33
CA ASN A 67 6.23 24.63 -8.19
C ASN A 67 6.60 23.48 -7.24
N GLU A 68 5.71 23.06 -6.34
CA GLU A 68 5.96 21.95 -5.41
C GLU A 68 5.59 20.60 -6.04
N GLU A 69 4.57 20.58 -6.91
CA GLU A 69 4.11 19.38 -7.62
C GLU A 69 5.20 18.78 -8.50
N HIS A 70 5.92 19.59 -9.27
CA HIS A 70 7.05 19.15 -10.10
C HIS A 70 8.11 18.35 -9.33
N LYS A 71 8.21 18.59 -8.05
CA LYS A 71 9.17 17.93 -7.17
C LYS A 71 8.82 16.46 -6.90
N PHE A 72 7.53 16.13 -6.88
CA PHE A 72 7.08 14.76 -6.66
C PHE A 72 7.14 13.91 -7.94
N TRP A 73 6.95 14.53 -9.11
CA TRP A 73 7.06 13.88 -10.41
C TRP A 73 8.52 13.68 -10.87
N SER A 74 9.43 14.49 -10.37
CA SER A 74 10.86 14.29 -10.64
C SER A 74 11.36 13.08 -9.85
N THR A 75 12.13 12.23 -10.50
CA THR A 75 12.84 11.14 -9.84
C THR A 75 13.69 11.72 -8.71
N ALA A 76 13.36 11.38 -7.48
CA ALA A 76 14.27 11.69 -6.39
C ALA A 76 15.65 11.08 -6.76
N PRO A 77 16.74 11.86 -6.78
CA PRO A 77 18.04 11.29 -7.01
C PRO A 77 18.22 10.18 -5.99
N SER A 78 18.61 8.99 -6.45
CA SER A 78 18.96 7.91 -5.52
C SER A 78 19.99 8.50 -4.57
N LEU A 79 19.63 8.70 -3.31
CA LEU A 79 20.43 9.38 -2.27
C LEU A 79 21.74 8.66 -1.95
N GLY A 80 22.43 8.13 -2.99
CA GLY A 80 23.66 7.39 -2.87
C GLY A 80 23.49 5.93 -2.43
N TRP A 81 22.27 5.44 -2.29
CA TRP A 81 21.97 4.05 -1.92
C TRP A 81 22.01 3.14 -3.15
N ARG A 82 22.64 1.98 -3.03
CA ARG A 82 22.60 0.92 -4.03
C ARG A 82 21.65 -0.17 -3.57
N SER A 83 20.78 -0.62 -4.48
CA SER A 83 19.83 -1.71 -4.25
C SER A 83 20.47 -3.11 -4.23
N SER A 84 21.76 -3.27 -4.54
CA SER A 84 22.38 -4.56 -4.83
C SER A 84 23.02 -5.28 -3.65
N CYS A 85 22.70 -4.93 -2.40
CA CYS A 85 23.29 -5.61 -1.22
C CYS A 85 22.66 -6.95 -0.85
N ALA A 86 21.72 -7.45 -1.63
CA ALA A 86 21.22 -8.81 -1.47
C ALA A 86 22.22 -9.90 -1.93
N GLN A 87 23.43 -9.54 -2.37
CA GLN A 87 24.46 -10.49 -2.76
C GLN A 87 24.86 -11.41 -1.59
N ARG A 88 25.21 -12.64 -1.92
CA ARG A 88 25.71 -13.61 -0.96
C ARG A 88 27.07 -13.19 -0.43
N SER A 89 27.33 -13.40 0.85
CA SER A 89 28.69 -13.25 1.39
C SER A 89 29.62 -14.33 0.82
N SER A 90 30.93 -14.09 0.87
CA SER A 90 31.95 -15.08 0.49
C SER A 90 31.82 -16.40 1.25
N ASP A 91 31.31 -16.33 2.47
CA ASP A 91 31.18 -17.49 3.37
C ASP A 91 29.85 -18.23 3.19
N TRP A 92 28.99 -17.76 2.28
CA TRP A 92 27.71 -18.40 1.99
C TRP A 92 27.92 -19.70 1.23
N VAL A 93 27.69 -20.81 1.90
CA VAL A 93 27.87 -22.14 1.32
C VAL A 93 26.58 -22.60 0.62
N PRO A 94 26.66 -23.02 -0.66
CA PRO A 94 25.52 -23.63 -1.35
C PRO A 94 24.92 -24.82 -0.60
N PRO A 95 23.65 -25.17 -0.80
CA PRO A 95 23.00 -26.26 -0.08
C PRO A 95 23.66 -27.61 -0.38
N ARG A 96 23.96 -28.35 0.68
CA ARG A 96 24.58 -29.68 0.62
C ARG A 96 23.50 -30.78 0.52
N LYS A 97 23.82 -32.03 0.86
CA LYS A 97 22.86 -33.14 0.95
C LYS A 97 21.68 -32.72 1.84
N SER A 98 20.47 -32.81 1.29
CA SER A 98 19.23 -32.37 1.95
C SER A 98 18.90 -33.26 3.15
N ASN A 99 18.37 -32.64 4.22
CA ASN A 99 17.89 -33.35 5.39
C ASN A 99 16.46 -33.92 5.20
N GLY A 100 15.78 -33.57 4.13
CA GLY A 100 14.42 -33.98 3.81
C GLY A 100 13.70 -32.94 2.97
N TYR A 101 12.38 -33.07 2.87
CA TYR A 101 11.55 -32.19 2.07
C TYR A 101 10.65 -31.32 2.93
N LEU A 102 10.56 -30.05 2.56
CA LEU A 102 9.64 -29.09 3.14
C LEU A 102 8.51 -28.81 2.16
N VAL A 103 7.28 -29.11 2.55
CA VAL A 103 6.05 -28.73 1.87
C VAL A 103 5.41 -27.57 2.65
N VAL A 104 4.96 -26.53 1.96
CA VAL A 104 4.33 -25.37 2.58
C VAL A 104 3.03 -25.05 1.86
N SER A 105 1.96 -24.87 2.62
CA SER A 105 0.69 -24.33 2.15
C SER A 105 0.57 -22.89 2.62
N CYS A 106 0.73 -21.96 1.67
CA CYS A 106 0.57 -20.54 1.91
C CYS A 106 -0.92 -20.21 2.09
N ASN A 107 -1.25 -19.20 2.89
CA ASN A 107 -2.62 -18.77 3.12
C ASN A 107 -2.72 -17.25 3.21
N GLY A 108 -3.94 -16.74 3.10
CA GLY A 108 -4.24 -15.31 3.13
C GLY A 108 -4.22 -14.64 1.77
N GLY A 109 -4.23 -13.31 1.75
CA GLY A 109 -4.22 -12.51 0.52
C GLY A 109 -2.90 -12.62 -0.26
N PHE A 110 -2.88 -12.05 -1.46
CA PHE A 110 -1.75 -12.13 -2.40
C PHE A 110 -0.38 -11.86 -1.77
N THR A 111 -0.22 -10.73 -1.09
CA THR A 111 1.07 -10.37 -0.48
C THR A 111 1.40 -11.13 0.79
N GLN A 112 0.39 -11.59 1.54
CA GLN A 112 0.61 -12.50 2.66
C GLN A 112 1.18 -13.84 2.18
N GLN A 113 0.66 -14.37 1.06
CA GLN A 113 1.21 -15.57 0.44
C GLN A 113 2.63 -15.33 -0.11
N ARG A 114 2.90 -14.15 -0.68
CA ARG A 114 4.25 -13.76 -1.10
C ARG A 114 5.25 -13.77 0.07
N VAL A 115 4.88 -13.22 1.21
CA VAL A 115 5.68 -13.27 2.45
C VAL A 115 5.85 -14.70 2.94
N ALA A 116 4.79 -15.52 2.89
CA ALA A 116 4.85 -16.94 3.25
C ALA A 116 5.85 -17.72 2.39
N ILE A 117 5.91 -17.45 1.07
CA ILE A 117 6.92 -18.05 0.20
C ILE A 117 8.34 -17.65 0.62
N CYS A 118 8.56 -16.36 0.94
CA CYS A 118 9.86 -15.91 1.45
C CYS A 118 10.25 -16.65 2.72
N ASN A 119 9.34 -16.79 3.65
CA ASN A 119 9.55 -17.51 4.90
C ASN A 119 9.77 -19.02 4.68
N ALA A 120 9.10 -19.62 3.70
CA ALA A 120 9.31 -21.03 3.33
C ALA A 120 10.73 -21.28 2.80
N VAL A 121 11.26 -20.38 1.97
CA VAL A 121 12.65 -20.47 1.47
C VAL A 121 13.64 -20.34 2.64
N LEU A 122 13.40 -19.40 3.57
CA LEU A 122 14.25 -19.25 4.74
C LEU A 122 14.19 -20.48 5.65
N ALA A 123 13.00 -20.99 5.95
CA ALA A 123 12.83 -22.21 6.75
C ALA A 123 13.54 -23.41 6.10
N ALA A 124 13.40 -23.58 4.78
CA ALA A 124 14.12 -24.60 4.04
C ALA A 124 15.65 -24.42 4.15
N ARG A 125 16.15 -23.18 4.07
CA ARG A 125 17.58 -22.87 4.23
C ARG A 125 18.06 -23.19 5.64
N ILE A 126 17.35 -22.76 6.66
CA ILE A 126 17.67 -23.01 8.08
C ILE A 126 17.79 -24.50 8.36
N MET A 127 16.84 -25.29 7.88
CA MET A 127 16.84 -26.76 8.05
C MET A 127 17.74 -27.51 7.08
N ASN A 128 18.39 -26.83 6.11
CA ASN A 128 19.04 -27.46 4.95
C ASN A 128 18.13 -28.50 4.28
N ALA A 129 16.88 -28.13 4.05
CA ALA A 129 15.85 -28.94 3.42
C ALA A 129 15.75 -28.67 1.91
N THR A 130 15.14 -29.59 1.18
CA THR A 130 14.67 -29.33 -0.19
C THR A 130 13.26 -28.79 -0.12
N LEU A 131 13.05 -27.58 -0.62
CA LEU A 131 11.74 -26.97 -0.71
C LEU A 131 10.96 -27.59 -1.87
N VAL A 132 9.78 -28.09 -1.61
CA VAL A 132 8.78 -28.36 -2.65
C VAL A 132 8.13 -27.04 -3.02
N LEU A 133 7.85 -26.83 -4.31
CA LEU A 133 7.24 -25.59 -4.78
C LEU A 133 6.02 -25.24 -3.91
N PRO A 134 5.97 -24.04 -3.29
CA PRO A 134 4.92 -23.68 -2.36
C PRO A 134 3.51 -23.78 -2.98
N GLN A 135 2.57 -24.29 -2.20
CA GLN A 135 1.17 -24.34 -2.59
C GLN A 135 0.51 -23.03 -2.22
N LEU A 136 -0.14 -22.39 -3.18
CA LEU A 136 -0.90 -21.17 -2.95
C LEU A 136 -2.32 -21.53 -2.49
N ASP A 137 -2.85 -20.74 -1.55
CA ASP A 137 -4.21 -20.91 -1.05
C ASP A 137 -5.22 -20.26 -1.98
N ASN A 138 -6.21 -21.02 -2.38
CA ASN A 138 -7.29 -20.63 -3.27
C ASN A 138 -8.62 -20.45 -2.52
N SER A 139 -8.63 -20.55 -1.20
CA SER A 139 -9.87 -20.55 -0.40
C SER A 139 -10.70 -19.27 -0.52
N PHE A 140 -10.05 -18.14 -0.85
CA PHE A 140 -10.71 -16.87 -1.15
C PHE A 140 -11.13 -16.73 -2.62
N TRP A 141 -10.62 -17.59 -3.51
CA TRP A 141 -10.76 -17.49 -4.95
C TRP A 141 -11.12 -18.88 -5.47
N ARG A 142 -12.14 -18.99 -6.26
CA ARG A 142 -12.71 -20.30 -6.68
C ARG A 142 -11.84 -21.10 -7.63
N ASP A 143 -10.71 -20.56 -8.08
CA ASP A 143 -9.85 -21.22 -9.05
C ASP A 143 -8.46 -21.56 -8.50
N GLU A 144 -7.86 -22.62 -9.06
CA GLU A 144 -6.54 -23.14 -8.67
C GLU A 144 -5.41 -22.25 -9.20
N SER A 145 -5.26 -21.03 -8.64
CA SER A 145 -4.07 -20.21 -8.90
C SER A 145 -2.84 -20.92 -8.33
N ALA A 146 -2.35 -21.90 -9.07
CA ALA A 146 -1.12 -22.58 -8.71
C ALA A 146 0.07 -21.61 -8.81
N PHE A 147 1.11 -21.85 -8.05
CA PHE A 147 2.35 -21.06 -8.11
C PHE A 147 2.81 -20.76 -9.55
N PRO A 148 2.77 -21.71 -10.51
CA PRO A 148 3.13 -21.47 -11.92
C PRO A 148 2.25 -20.45 -12.65
N GLY A 149 1.03 -20.22 -12.20
CA GLY A 149 0.14 -19.20 -12.79
C GLY A 149 0.52 -17.77 -12.40
N ILE A 150 1.28 -17.60 -11.31
CA ILE A 150 1.65 -16.28 -10.78
C ILE A 150 3.14 -16.01 -10.97
N TYR A 151 4.01 -16.99 -10.66
CA TYR A 151 5.45 -16.80 -10.66
C TYR A 151 6.16 -17.70 -11.66
N ASP A 152 7.24 -17.20 -12.25
CA ASP A 152 8.13 -17.93 -13.15
C ASP A 152 8.91 -19.00 -12.38
N VAL A 153 8.48 -20.25 -12.52
CA VAL A 153 9.02 -21.39 -11.77
C VAL A 153 10.48 -21.66 -12.08
N ASP A 154 10.86 -21.61 -13.35
CA ASP A 154 12.22 -21.95 -13.76
C ASP A 154 13.19 -20.83 -13.34
N TYR A 155 12.76 -19.58 -13.43
CA TYR A 155 13.49 -18.45 -12.91
C TYR A 155 13.64 -18.53 -11.37
N PHE A 156 12.57 -18.85 -10.64
CA PHE A 156 12.59 -19.03 -9.19
C PHE A 156 13.62 -20.08 -8.75
N ILE A 157 13.57 -21.26 -9.37
CA ILE A 157 14.49 -22.37 -9.08
C ILE A 157 15.94 -21.97 -9.41
N THR A 158 16.16 -21.34 -10.56
CA THR A 158 17.51 -20.97 -11.03
C THR A 158 18.12 -19.90 -10.14
N THR A 159 17.33 -18.87 -9.78
CA THR A 159 17.78 -17.77 -8.92
C THR A 159 18.20 -18.27 -7.54
N LEU A 160 17.47 -19.23 -6.98
CA LEU A 160 17.70 -19.75 -5.63
C LEU A 160 18.64 -20.96 -5.56
N LYS A 161 19.18 -21.45 -6.66
CA LYS A 161 20.00 -22.70 -6.71
C LYS A 161 21.16 -22.73 -5.72
N ASN A 162 21.74 -21.57 -5.40
CA ASN A 162 22.84 -21.44 -4.44
C ASN A 162 22.35 -21.14 -3.01
N ASP A 163 21.06 -20.95 -2.80
CA ASP A 163 20.47 -20.65 -1.50
C ASP A 163 19.73 -21.87 -0.94
N VAL A 164 18.82 -22.43 -1.74
CA VAL A 164 17.95 -23.55 -1.36
C VAL A 164 17.74 -24.45 -2.57
N ARG A 165 17.72 -25.75 -2.34
CA ARG A 165 17.28 -26.69 -3.37
C ARG A 165 15.76 -26.67 -3.47
N VAL A 166 15.24 -26.46 -4.68
CA VAL A 166 13.80 -26.44 -4.93
C VAL A 166 13.43 -27.53 -5.93
N VAL A 167 12.32 -28.22 -5.71
CA VAL A 167 11.73 -29.21 -6.62
C VAL A 167 10.28 -28.86 -6.92
N LYS A 168 9.83 -29.17 -8.14
CA LYS A 168 8.45 -28.87 -8.58
C LYS A 168 7.40 -29.70 -7.83
N THR A 169 7.72 -30.95 -7.51
CA THR A 169 6.80 -31.88 -6.83
C THR A 169 7.53 -32.69 -5.78
N LEU A 170 6.80 -33.13 -4.74
CA LEU A 170 7.33 -34.05 -3.74
C LEU A 170 7.59 -35.42 -4.38
N PRO A 171 8.79 -36.00 -4.26
CA PRO A 171 9.05 -37.34 -4.67
C PRO A 171 8.20 -38.36 -3.90
N THR A 172 7.93 -39.51 -4.51
CA THR A 172 7.14 -40.57 -3.85
C THR A 172 7.91 -41.28 -2.74
N THR A 173 9.22 -41.30 -2.83
CA THR A 173 10.10 -42.02 -1.88
C THR A 173 11.35 -41.22 -1.54
N TRP A 174 11.89 -41.44 -0.36
CA TRP A 174 13.13 -40.82 0.13
C TRP A 174 14.00 -41.82 0.88
N GLY A 175 15.32 -41.63 0.84
CA GLY A 175 16.30 -42.47 1.49
C GLY A 175 17.25 -43.16 0.50
N GLU A 176 18.23 -43.90 1.07
CA GLU A 176 19.15 -44.72 0.28
C GLU A 176 18.42 -45.93 -0.29
N GLU A 177 18.94 -46.52 -1.36
CA GLU A 177 18.28 -47.54 -2.16
C GLU A 177 17.75 -48.73 -1.36
N GLN A 178 18.43 -49.06 -0.26
CA GLN A 178 18.09 -50.16 0.65
C GLN A 178 17.12 -49.79 1.80
N LYS A 179 16.86 -48.47 2.00
CA LYS A 179 16.02 -47.92 3.08
C LYS A 179 15.06 -46.86 2.56
N ARG A 180 14.51 -47.03 1.35
CA ARG A 180 13.53 -46.09 0.81
C ARG A 180 12.23 -46.15 1.59
N ILE A 181 11.82 -45.01 2.15
CA ILE A 181 10.51 -44.84 2.77
C ILE A 181 9.57 -44.12 1.79
N ARG A 182 8.30 -44.48 1.83
CA ARG A 182 7.26 -43.72 1.12
C ARG A 182 7.08 -42.40 1.85
N LEU A 183 7.21 -41.28 1.12
CA LEU A 183 7.01 -39.97 1.71
C LEU A 183 5.52 -39.71 1.92
N ASN A 184 5.18 -39.45 3.17
CA ASN A 184 3.91 -38.88 3.60
C ASN A 184 4.26 -37.71 4.53
N PRO A 185 4.13 -36.42 4.13
CA PRO A 185 4.58 -35.30 4.91
C PRO A 185 3.92 -35.27 6.28
N PHE A 186 4.73 -35.19 7.32
CA PHE A 186 4.24 -35.00 8.67
C PHE A 186 3.69 -33.59 8.83
N GLN A 187 2.42 -33.46 9.21
CA GLN A 187 1.77 -32.17 9.41
C GLN A 187 2.31 -31.50 10.68
N LEU A 188 2.77 -30.27 10.54
CA LEU A 188 3.33 -29.50 11.65
C LEU A 188 2.84 -28.07 11.57
N SER A 189 2.33 -27.56 12.68
CA SER A 189 1.91 -26.15 12.81
C SER A 189 2.96 -25.38 13.60
N PRO A 190 3.78 -24.53 12.97
CA PRO A 190 4.76 -23.75 13.69
C PRO A 190 4.08 -22.70 14.55
N PRO A 191 4.68 -22.30 15.68
CA PRO A 191 4.21 -21.16 16.45
C PRO A 191 4.29 -19.87 15.61
N ARG A 192 3.46 -18.89 15.94
CA ARG A 192 3.55 -17.56 15.34
C ARG A 192 4.91 -16.94 15.68
N ASN A 193 5.57 -16.33 14.68
CA ASN A 193 6.90 -15.76 14.80
C ASN A 193 7.95 -16.78 15.33
N ALA A 194 7.89 -18.04 14.88
CA ALA A 194 8.83 -19.07 15.25
C ALA A 194 10.27 -18.63 14.99
N SER A 195 11.16 -18.87 15.98
CA SER A 195 12.58 -18.55 15.84
C SER A 195 13.31 -19.49 14.88
N ALA A 196 14.51 -19.10 14.42
CA ALA A 196 15.38 -20.00 13.67
C ALA A 196 15.69 -21.29 14.45
N GLU A 197 15.92 -21.19 15.76
CA GLU A 197 16.17 -22.33 16.65
C GLU A 197 15.04 -23.36 16.63
N TRP A 198 13.77 -22.91 16.58
CA TRP A 198 12.64 -23.83 16.49
C TRP A 198 12.70 -24.68 15.20
N TYR A 199 13.12 -24.08 14.09
CA TYR A 199 13.31 -24.80 12.82
C TYR A 199 14.53 -25.73 12.85
N GLU A 200 15.63 -25.30 13.47
CA GLU A 200 16.86 -26.07 13.61
C GLU A 200 16.72 -27.27 14.55
N THR A 201 15.79 -27.22 15.47
CA THR A 201 15.53 -28.27 16.47
C THR A 201 14.26 -29.04 16.15
N THR A 202 13.11 -28.49 16.54
CA THR A 202 11.80 -29.20 16.50
C THR A 202 11.38 -29.61 15.09
N ALA A 203 11.43 -28.68 14.14
CA ALA A 203 10.99 -28.96 12.78
C ALA A 203 11.98 -29.89 12.06
N LEU A 204 13.27 -29.69 12.24
CA LEU A 204 14.31 -30.52 11.66
C LEU A 204 14.31 -31.96 12.21
N GLU A 205 14.04 -32.14 13.51
CA GLU A 205 13.89 -33.47 14.10
C GLU A 205 12.76 -34.24 13.43
N LYS A 206 11.58 -33.64 13.29
CA LYS A 206 10.44 -34.24 12.60
C LYS A 206 10.72 -34.52 11.13
N MET A 207 11.44 -33.62 10.45
CA MET A 207 11.85 -33.83 9.08
C MET A 207 12.78 -35.05 8.93
N LYS A 208 13.75 -35.23 9.82
CA LYS A 208 14.66 -36.38 9.81
C LYS A 208 13.94 -37.69 10.12
N GLU A 209 12.93 -37.65 10.98
CA GLU A 209 12.11 -38.81 11.34
C GLU A 209 11.23 -39.29 10.17
N HIS A 210 10.56 -38.34 9.49
CA HIS A 210 9.54 -38.66 8.46
C HIS A 210 10.01 -38.46 7.01
N GLY A 211 11.20 -37.89 6.79
CA GLY A 211 11.72 -37.54 5.45
C GLY A 211 11.08 -36.34 4.79
N ALA A 212 9.87 -35.96 5.21
CA ALA A 212 9.17 -34.78 4.76
C ALA A 212 8.26 -34.21 5.84
N ILE A 213 8.16 -32.89 5.92
CA ILE A 213 7.18 -32.17 6.77
C ILE A 213 6.35 -31.24 5.92
N GLN A 214 5.10 -31.01 6.32
CA GLN A 214 4.23 -30.00 5.75
C GLN A 214 3.85 -28.99 6.82
N LEU A 215 4.12 -27.71 6.52
CA LEU A 215 3.75 -26.58 7.38
C LEU A 215 2.45 -25.97 6.89
N THR A 216 1.43 -25.96 7.76
CA THR A 216 0.11 -25.41 7.43
C THR A 216 -0.64 -24.96 8.70
N PRO A 217 -1.32 -23.81 8.69
CA PRO A 217 -1.16 -22.70 7.74
C PRO A 217 0.22 -22.07 7.85
N PHE A 218 0.70 -21.40 6.80
CA PHE A 218 2.05 -20.81 6.82
C PHE A 218 2.06 -19.35 6.35
N SER A 219 1.48 -18.46 7.12
CA SER A 219 1.66 -17.01 6.93
C SER A 219 2.61 -16.47 8.00
N HIS A 220 2.36 -15.94 9.06
CA HIS A 220 3.25 -15.30 10.02
C HIS A 220 4.03 -16.28 10.94
N HIS A 221 4.60 -17.35 10.39
CA HIS A 221 5.19 -18.43 11.18
C HIS A 221 6.73 -18.48 11.17
N LEU A 222 7.39 -17.41 10.76
CA LEU A 222 8.82 -17.20 10.95
C LEU A 222 9.06 -15.79 11.49
N ALA A 223 9.95 -15.66 12.46
CA ALA A 223 10.32 -14.37 13.03
C ALA A 223 10.79 -13.40 11.93
N VAL A 224 10.37 -12.15 12.05
CA VAL A 224 10.74 -11.10 11.10
C VAL A 224 12.21 -10.75 11.26
N ASP A 225 12.67 -10.60 12.49
CA ASP A 225 14.06 -10.33 12.79
C ASP A 225 14.77 -11.65 13.10
N LEU A 226 15.79 -11.95 12.31
CA LEU A 226 16.67 -13.07 12.48
C LEU A 226 18.08 -12.52 12.78
N ASP A 227 18.74 -13.06 13.79
CA ASP A 227 20.09 -12.63 14.19
C ASP A 227 21.12 -12.77 13.07
N ASN A 228 20.91 -13.71 12.18
CA ASN A 228 21.76 -13.95 11.03
C ASN A 228 21.42 -13.02 9.86
N GLN A 229 22.25 -12.02 9.60
CA GLN A 229 22.09 -11.08 8.48
C GLN A 229 22.01 -11.76 7.12
N GLU A 230 22.67 -12.91 6.91
CA GLU A 230 22.59 -13.62 5.63
C GLU A 230 21.20 -14.22 5.39
N TYR A 231 20.47 -14.60 6.44
CA TYR A 231 19.07 -14.98 6.30
C TYR A 231 18.19 -13.79 5.91
N GLN A 232 18.45 -12.62 6.47
CA GLN A 232 17.74 -11.39 6.05
C GLN A 232 18.07 -11.01 4.60
N ARG A 233 19.33 -11.12 4.17
CA ARG A 233 19.72 -10.93 2.77
C ARG A 233 19.08 -11.96 1.84
N LEU A 234 18.93 -13.21 2.28
CA LEU A 234 18.19 -14.21 1.53
C LEU A 234 16.71 -13.80 1.36
N ARG A 235 16.08 -13.21 2.39
CA ARG A 235 14.73 -12.67 2.30
C ARG A 235 14.63 -11.60 1.20
N CYS A 236 15.62 -10.70 1.10
CA CYS A 236 15.69 -9.73 0.00
C CYS A 236 15.76 -10.42 -1.38
N ARG A 237 16.67 -11.41 -1.53
CA ARG A 237 16.81 -12.16 -2.79
C ARG A 237 15.53 -12.86 -3.21
N VAL A 238 14.81 -13.45 -2.26
CA VAL A 238 13.54 -14.12 -2.56
C VAL A 238 12.49 -13.11 -2.98
N ASN A 239 12.24 -12.10 -2.14
CA ASN A 239 11.13 -11.17 -2.34
C ASN A 239 11.31 -10.27 -3.58
N TYR A 240 12.53 -9.79 -3.80
CA TYR A 240 12.78 -8.78 -4.83
C TYR A 240 13.36 -9.34 -6.14
N HIS A 241 13.88 -10.57 -6.13
CA HIS A 241 14.46 -11.16 -7.35
C HIS A 241 13.75 -12.48 -7.72
N ALA A 242 13.76 -13.47 -6.83
CA ALA A 242 13.31 -14.81 -7.19
C ALA A 242 11.81 -14.88 -7.49
N LEU A 243 10.98 -14.07 -6.82
CA LEU A 243 9.52 -14.00 -7.04
C LEU A 243 9.17 -13.10 -8.22
N ARG A 244 9.73 -13.40 -9.40
CA ARG A 244 9.39 -12.78 -10.67
C ARG A 244 8.06 -13.30 -11.17
N PHE A 245 7.19 -12.41 -11.61
CA PHE A 245 5.90 -12.79 -12.19
C PHE A 245 6.06 -13.50 -13.55
N THR A 246 5.06 -14.28 -13.94
CA THR A 246 5.01 -14.91 -15.26
C THR A 246 5.06 -13.88 -16.38
N ASN A 247 5.45 -14.31 -17.59
CA ASN A 247 5.44 -13.44 -18.77
C ASN A 247 4.05 -12.89 -19.06
N ASP A 248 2.99 -13.67 -18.87
CA ASP A 248 1.61 -13.25 -19.14
C ASP A 248 1.19 -12.10 -18.23
N ILE A 249 1.48 -12.18 -16.93
CA ILE A 249 1.22 -11.09 -15.98
C ILE A 249 2.05 -9.86 -16.34
N ARG A 250 3.33 -10.03 -16.66
CA ARG A 250 4.20 -8.89 -17.02
C ARG A 250 3.75 -8.21 -18.30
N ASN A 251 3.44 -8.98 -19.34
CA ASN A 251 2.96 -8.45 -20.62
C ASN A 251 1.64 -7.69 -20.44
N LEU A 252 0.69 -8.27 -19.71
CA LEU A 252 -0.58 -7.61 -19.40
C LEU A 252 -0.35 -6.30 -18.64
N THR A 253 0.50 -6.33 -17.63
CA THR A 253 0.85 -5.12 -16.88
C THR A 253 1.49 -4.06 -17.77
N SER A 254 2.41 -4.45 -18.65
CA SER A 254 3.05 -3.51 -19.58
C SER A 254 2.03 -2.81 -20.47
N LEU A 255 1.06 -3.53 -21.02
CA LEU A 255 -0.02 -2.93 -21.82
C LEU A 255 -0.86 -1.92 -21.03
N ILE A 256 -1.17 -2.24 -19.77
CA ILE A 256 -1.91 -1.33 -18.89
C ILE A 256 -1.09 -0.08 -18.56
N VAL A 257 0.18 -0.25 -18.21
CA VAL A 257 1.10 0.86 -17.89
C VAL A 257 1.36 1.74 -19.11
N GLU A 258 1.49 1.16 -20.30
CA GLU A 258 1.62 1.91 -21.56
C GLU A 258 0.41 2.79 -21.82
N ARG A 259 -0.82 2.27 -21.61
CA ARG A 259 -2.04 3.07 -21.76
C ARG A 259 -2.10 4.22 -20.76
N LEU A 260 -1.80 3.95 -19.49
CA LEU A 260 -1.74 5.01 -18.48
C LEU A 260 -0.69 6.07 -18.87
N ARG A 261 0.49 5.66 -19.31
CA ARG A 261 1.58 6.57 -19.68
C ARG A 261 1.37 7.30 -20.98
N SER A 262 0.48 6.81 -21.86
CA SER A 262 0.11 7.55 -23.06
C SER A 262 -0.61 8.86 -22.74
N GLU A 263 -1.26 8.95 -21.58
CA GLU A 263 -1.89 10.16 -21.05
C GLU A 263 -0.92 11.03 -20.23
N GLY A 264 0.25 10.52 -19.86
CA GLY A 264 1.27 11.23 -19.08
C GLY A 264 1.80 10.42 -17.89
N PRO A 265 2.53 11.07 -16.99
CA PRO A 265 2.93 10.44 -15.73
C PRO A 265 1.71 10.15 -14.87
N TYR A 266 1.70 9.02 -14.16
CA TYR A 266 0.56 8.63 -13.34
C TYR A 266 0.94 8.34 -11.88
N MET A 267 0.01 8.64 -11.01
CA MET A 267 0.05 8.31 -9.60
C MET A 267 -0.75 7.03 -9.36
N SER A 268 -0.28 6.15 -8.50
CA SER A 268 -1.08 5.03 -8.01
C SER A 268 -1.43 5.20 -6.54
N ILE A 269 -2.66 4.85 -6.20
CA ILE A 269 -3.17 4.86 -4.83
C ILE A 269 -3.63 3.46 -4.49
N HIS A 270 -3.14 2.92 -3.36
CA HIS A 270 -3.73 1.73 -2.77
C HIS A 270 -4.74 2.17 -1.71
N LEU A 271 -6.00 2.17 -2.10
CA LEU A 271 -7.10 2.52 -1.21
C LEU A 271 -7.63 1.26 -0.53
N ARG A 272 -7.28 1.10 0.73
CA ARG A 272 -7.70 -0.05 1.54
C ARG A 272 -9.00 0.27 2.28
N PHE A 273 -10.10 0.19 1.54
CA PHE A 273 -11.42 0.65 2.00
C PHE A 273 -12.52 -0.41 1.81
N GLU A 274 -12.14 -1.66 1.67
CA GLU A 274 -13.06 -2.78 1.58
C GLU A 274 -13.75 -3.00 2.94
N THR A 275 -15.01 -3.38 2.90
CA THR A 275 -15.87 -3.58 4.08
C THR A 275 -15.26 -4.51 5.12
N ASP A 276 -14.66 -5.62 4.65
CA ASP A 276 -14.01 -6.60 5.52
C ASP A 276 -12.77 -6.05 6.22
N VAL A 277 -12.01 -5.20 5.52
CA VAL A 277 -10.81 -4.57 6.09
C VAL A 277 -11.18 -3.53 7.13
N LEU A 278 -12.22 -2.73 6.87
CA LEU A 278 -12.70 -1.74 7.82
C LEU A 278 -13.25 -2.40 9.09
N ALA A 279 -13.95 -3.52 8.93
CA ALA A 279 -14.43 -4.32 10.06
C ALA A 279 -13.27 -4.90 10.88
N LEU A 280 -12.27 -5.51 10.22
CA LEU A 280 -11.06 -6.05 10.86
C LEU A 280 -10.21 -4.96 11.56
N ALA A 281 -10.19 -3.76 11.00
CA ALA A 281 -9.53 -2.61 11.60
C ALA A 281 -10.33 -1.98 12.76
N GLY A 282 -11.56 -2.44 13.00
CA GLY A 282 -12.45 -1.84 13.99
C GLY A 282 -12.92 -0.44 13.62
N CYS A 283 -13.11 -0.18 12.32
CA CYS A 283 -13.47 1.13 11.77
C CYS A 283 -14.78 1.12 10.95
N PRO A 284 -15.87 0.46 11.39
CA PRO A 284 -17.11 0.35 10.61
C PRO A 284 -17.80 1.71 10.36
N GLU A 285 -17.70 2.64 11.30
CA GLU A 285 -18.34 3.96 11.22
C GLU A 285 -17.84 4.83 10.07
N VAL A 286 -16.67 4.49 9.51
CA VAL A 286 -16.08 5.25 8.39
C VAL A 286 -16.88 5.08 7.10
N THR A 287 -17.76 4.07 7.01
CA THR A 287 -18.53 3.71 5.81
C THR A 287 -20.03 3.62 6.01
N ASP A 288 -20.56 4.02 7.17
CA ASP A 288 -21.98 3.81 7.52
C ASP A 288 -22.39 2.32 7.40
N ILE A 289 -21.48 1.38 7.65
CA ILE A 289 -21.79 -0.05 7.67
C ILE A 289 -22.65 -0.33 8.90
N THR A 290 -23.94 -0.52 8.67
CA THR A 290 -24.93 -0.84 9.71
C THR A 290 -25.31 -2.31 9.72
N ASP A 291 -24.76 -3.12 8.82
CA ASP A 291 -25.06 -4.55 8.72
C ASP A 291 -24.36 -5.32 9.84
N GLU A 292 -25.09 -5.57 10.94
CA GLU A 292 -24.60 -6.30 12.10
C GLU A 292 -24.12 -7.72 11.76
N ASP A 293 -24.70 -8.36 10.75
CA ASP A 293 -24.29 -9.72 10.34
C ASP A 293 -22.95 -9.71 9.61
N VAL A 294 -22.65 -8.64 8.88
CA VAL A 294 -21.34 -8.42 8.27
C VAL A 294 -20.29 -8.17 9.36
N LEU A 295 -20.59 -7.26 10.30
CA LEU A 295 -19.70 -6.93 11.41
C LEU A 295 -19.41 -8.14 12.29
N LYS A 296 -20.45 -8.95 12.59
CA LYS A 296 -20.31 -10.14 13.44
C LYS A 296 -19.48 -11.24 12.78
N ARG A 297 -19.68 -11.49 11.48
CA ARG A 297 -18.85 -12.47 10.73
C ARG A 297 -17.38 -12.12 10.70
N PHE A 298 -17.05 -10.83 10.76
CA PHE A 298 -15.66 -10.38 10.77
C PHE A 298 -15.07 -10.27 12.18
N ALA A 299 -15.87 -9.95 13.19
CA ALA A 299 -15.45 -10.00 14.60
C ALA A 299 -15.10 -11.42 15.07
N GLU A 300 -15.70 -12.45 14.45
CA GLU A 300 -15.39 -13.87 14.73
C GLU A 300 -14.07 -14.34 14.09
N LYS A 301 -13.52 -13.60 13.10
CA LYS A 301 -12.19 -13.85 12.56
C LYS A 301 -11.21 -12.98 13.33
N GLU A 302 -10.20 -13.60 13.95
CA GLU A 302 -9.14 -12.98 14.75
C GLU A 302 -8.95 -11.47 14.48
N SER A 303 -9.55 -10.64 15.33
CA SER A 303 -9.42 -9.19 15.24
C SER A 303 -7.96 -8.80 15.55
N TYR A 304 -7.30 -8.15 14.61
CA TYR A 304 -6.02 -7.48 14.86
C TYR A 304 -6.21 -6.17 15.65
N ALA A 305 -7.47 -5.79 15.85
CA ALA A 305 -7.84 -4.59 16.57
C ALA A 305 -7.91 -4.87 18.07
N ASP A 306 -7.46 -3.93 18.87
CA ASP A 306 -7.66 -3.95 20.32
C ASP A 306 -9.16 -3.83 20.61
N GLU A 307 -9.79 -4.91 21.11
CA GLU A 307 -11.24 -5.01 21.31
C GLU A 307 -11.80 -3.94 22.25
N ASP A 308 -10.95 -3.37 23.11
CA ASP A 308 -11.36 -2.39 24.12
C ASP A 308 -11.44 -0.94 23.59
N LEU A 309 -11.06 -0.68 22.33
CA LEU A 309 -10.99 0.66 21.79
C LEU A 309 -12.19 0.98 20.87
N GLU A 310 -13.00 1.99 21.23
CA GLU A 310 -14.10 2.47 20.39
C GLU A 310 -13.63 2.96 19.02
N SER A 311 -14.41 2.73 17.97
CA SER A 311 -14.12 3.11 16.59
C SER A 311 -13.81 4.61 16.44
N SER A 312 -14.57 5.48 17.10
CA SER A 312 -14.33 6.92 17.13
C SER A 312 -12.94 7.29 17.64
N LYS A 313 -12.48 6.58 18.67
CA LYS A 313 -11.16 6.78 19.24
C LYS A 313 -10.07 6.24 18.32
N ARG A 314 -10.27 5.06 17.68
CA ARG A 314 -9.36 4.54 16.64
C ARG A 314 -9.21 5.55 15.51
N ARG A 315 -10.34 6.11 15.09
CA ARG A 315 -10.36 7.15 14.06
C ARG A 315 -9.50 8.36 14.45
N SER A 316 -9.72 8.88 15.66
CA SER A 316 -9.03 10.09 16.15
C SER A 316 -7.52 9.92 16.31
N ILE A 317 -7.05 8.71 16.63
CA ILE A 317 -5.61 8.40 16.75
C ILE A 317 -4.97 7.96 15.42
N GLY A 318 -5.75 7.94 14.31
CA GLY A 318 -5.28 7.61 12.98
C GLY A 318 -5.10 6.11 12.72
N ASP A 319 -5.77 5.25 13.46
CA ASP A 319 -5.72 3.80 13.24
C ASP A 319 -6.65 3.35 12.10
N CYS A 320 -7.62 4.19 11.71
CA CYS A 320 -8.50 3.91 10.57
C CYS A 320 -7.89 4.40 9.24
N PRO A 321 -8.25 3.77 8.09
CA PRO A 321 -7.88 4.28 6.78
C PRO A 321 -8.40 5.70 6.53
N LEU A 322 -7.72 6.47 5.68
CA LEU A 322 -8.25 7.73 5.17
C LEU A 322 -9.42 7.44 4.23
N THR A 323 -10.51 8.22 4.38
CA THR A 323 -11.65 8.16 3.46
C THR A 323 -11.28 8.67 2.07
N PRO A 324 -12.01 8.28 1.01
CA PRO A 324 -11.77 8.82 -0.34
C PRO A 324 -11.81 10.35 -0.39
N ARG A 325 -12.68 10.99 0.39
CA ARG A 325 -12.73 12.45 0.52
C ARG A 325 -11.44 13.03 1.13
N GLU A 326 -10.94 12.41 2.19
CA GLU A 326 -9.71 12.84 2.86
C GLU A 326 -8.48 12.61 2.01
N VAL A 327 -8.45 11.53 1.24
CA VAL A 327 -7.41 11.29 0.23
C VAL A 327 -7.44 12.41 -0.80
N GLY A 328 -8.61 12.79 -1.30
CA GLY A 328 -8.74 13.92 -2.22
C GLY A 328 -8.25 15.24 -1.62
N LEU A 329 -8.65 15.56 -0.38
CA LEU A 329 -8.18 16.76 0.34
C LEU A 329 -6.66 16.73 0.57
N PHE A 330 -6.11 15.56 0.91
CA PHE A 330 -4.67 15.40 1.05
C PHE A 330 -3.94 15.71 -0.26
N LEU A 331 -4.40 15.15 -1.37
CA LEU A 331 -3.79 15.37 -2.69
C LEU A 331 -3.86 16.85 -3.10
N LEU A 332 -5.02 17.49 -2.95
CA LEU A 332 -5.18 18.90 -3.24
C LEU A 332 -4.24 19.77 -2.36
N ALA A 333 -4.13 19.45 -1.07
CA ALA A 333 -3.23 20.15 -0.16
C ALA A 333 -1.75 19.95 -0.54
N MET A 334 -1.37 18.81 -1.10
CA MET A 334 -0.03 18.54 -1.61
C MET A 334 0.25 19.21 -2.97
N GLY A 335 -0.76 19.78 -3.62
CA GLY A 335 -0.64 20.57 -4.84
C GLY A 335 -1.07 19.84 -6.11
N PHE A 336 -1.55 18.62 -6.01
CA PHE A 336 -2.14 17.91 -7.14
C PHE A 336 -3.50 18.48 -7.49
N ASP A 337 -3.90 18.39 -8.74
CA ASP A 337 -5.15 18.96 -9.25
C ASP A 337 -5.95 17.93 -10.09
N ASN A 338 -7.02 18.41 -10.71
CA ASN A 338 -7.94 17.61 -11.50
C ASN A 338 -7.35 17.09 -12.83
N SER A 339 -6.15 17.49 -13.20
CA SER A 339 -5.40 16.95 -14.35
C SER A 339 -4.53 15.74 -13.96
N THR A 340 -4.41 15.45 -12.68
CA THR A 340 -3.62 14.33 -12.19
C THR A 340 -4.27 13.01 -12.56
N LEU A 341 -3.54 12.17 -13.31
CA LEU A 341 -3.96 10.81 -13.63
C LEU A 341 -3.68 9.88 -12.45
N ILE A 342 -4.72 9.24 -11.94
CA ILE A 342 -4.66 8.38 -10.76
C ILE A 342 -5.09 6.97 -11.13
N TYR A 343 -4.24 5.99 -10.86
CA TYR A 343 -4.60 4.57 -10.87
C TYR A 343 -4.94 4.11 -9.45
N LEU A 344 -6.16 3.63 -9.26
CA LEU A 344 -6.64 3.13 -7.99
C LEU A 344 -6.51 1.60 -7.95
N ALA A 345 -5.59 1.10 -7.14
CA ALA A 345 -5.45 -0.32 -6.86
C ALA A 345 -6.25 -0.69 -5.60
N GLY A 346 -6.97 -1.79 -5.67
CA GLY A 346 -7.76 -2.32 -4.57
C GLY A 346 -8.93 -3.16 -5.05
N GLY A 347 -9.54 -3.90 -4.14
CA GLY A 347 -10.74 -4.70 -4.42
C GLY A 347 -11.96 -3.85 -4.79
N LYS A 348 -13.08 -4.53 -5.03
CA LYS A 348 -14.36 -3.85 -5.34
C LYS A 348 -14.77 -2.95 -4.16
N VAL A 349 -14.61 -1.65 -4.34
CA VAL A 349 -15.03 -0.63 -3.36
C VAL A 349 -16.52 -0.26 -3.53
N ASP A 350 -17.14 -0.62 -4.67
CA ASP A 350 -18.54 -0.32 -4.98
C ASP A 350 -19.48 -1.42 -4.49
N ASN A 351 -20.07 -1.23 -3.33
CA ASN A 351 -21.15 -2.10 -2.79
C ASN A 351 -22.57 -1.64 -3.23
N GLY A 352 -22.71 -1.20 -4.47
CA GLY A 352 -23.99 -1.19 -5.19
C GLY A 352 -24.98 -0.06 -4.95
N SER A 353 -24.80 0.89 -4.04
CA SER A 353 -25.86 1.90 -3.83
C SER A 353 -25.42 3.36 -3.69
N LYS A 354 -24.19 3.64 -3.40
CA LYS A 354 -23.53 4.96 -3.57
C LYS A 354 -22.06 4.68 -3.73
N SER A 355 -21.45 5.24 -4.77
CA SER A 355 -20.02 5.07 -4.97
C SER A 355 -19.27 5.82 -3.87
N PHE A 356 -18.59 5.08 -2.99
CA PHE A 356 -17.69 5.66 -2.00
C PHE A 356 -16.60 6.53 -2.63
N LEU A 357 -16.32 6.29 -3.89
CA LEU A 357 -15.30 7.00 -4.67
C LEU A 357 -15.80 8.35 -5.21
N ASP A 358 -17.11 8.64 -5.17
CA ASP A 358 -17.67 9.88 -5.73
C ASP A 358 -16.98 11.15 -5.20
N PRO A 359 -16.69 11.30 -3.89
CA PRO A 359 -15.97 12.46 -3.41
C PRO A 359 -14.57 12.60 -3.99
N LEU A 360 -13.86 11.50 -4.20
CA LEU A 360 -12.54 11.49 -4.81
C LEU A 360 -12.64 11.77 -6.32
N ARG A 361 -13.58 11.14 -7.03
CA ARG A 361 -13.83 11.37 -8.46
C ARG A 361 -14.24 12.81 -8.77
N ALA A 362 -15.00 13.44 -7.86
CA ALA A 362 -15.37 14.84 -8.02
C ALA A 362 -14.17 15.79 -7.98
N MET A 363 -13.14 15.45 -7.23
CA MET A 363 -11.88 16.22 -7.14
C MET A 363 -10.88 15.82 -8.22
N PHE A 364 -10.80 14.53 -8.54
CA PHE A 364 -9.86 13.93 -9.48
C PHE A 364 -10.63 13.07 -10.51
N PRO A 365 -11.10 13.68 -11.62
CA PRO A 365 -11.92 12.99 -12.60
C PRO A 365 -11.15 11.92 -13.41
N LEU A 366 -9.81 12.03 -13.51
CA LEU A 366 -8.96 11.06 -14.19
C LEU A 366 -8.57 9.93 -13.21
N LEU A 367 -9.60 9.26 -12.68
CA LEU A 367 -9.45 8.15 -11.74
C LEU A 367 -9.73 6.83 -12.46
N GLU A 368 -8.67 6.08 -12.68
CA GLU A 368 -8.66 4.82 -13.41
C GLU A 368 -8.48 3.62 -12.45
N THR A 369 -9.00 2.48 -12.84
CA THR A 369 -8.86 1.20 -12.15
C THR A 369 -8.46 0.13 -13.16
N LEU A 370 -8.11 -1.08 -12.71
CA LEU A 370 -7.86 -2.19 -13.61
C LEU A 370 -9.05 -2.42 -14.56
N SER A 371 -10.28 -2.31 -14.05
CA SER A 371 -11.50 -2.53 -14.85
C SER A 371 -11.79 -1.42 -15.87
N THR A 372 -11.26 -0.21 -15.71
CA THR A 372 -11.46 0.90 -16.65
C THR A 372 -10.37 0.98 -17.71
N VAL A 373 -9.13 0.60 -17.36
CA VAL A 373 -7.98 0.67 -18.26
C VAL A 373 -7.83 -0.59 -19.12
N ALA A 374 -8.12 -1.76 -18.56
CA ALA A 374 -7.98 -3.03 -19.27
C ALA A 374 -9.08 -3.25 -20.30
N MET A 375 -8.72 -3.83 -21.43
CA MET A 375 -9.70 -4.23 -22.46
C MET A 375 -10.52 -5.44 -22.00
N PRO A 376 -11.72 -5.69 -22.57
CA PRO A 376 -12.57 -6.82 -22.17
C PRO A 376 -11.87 -8.19 -22.24
N ALA A 377 -11.02 -8.41 -23.24
CA ALA A 377 -10.24 -9.65 -23.38
C ALA A 377 -9.17 -9.78 -22.28
N GLU A 378 -8.58 -8.67 -21.84
CA GLU A 378 -7.60 -8.62 -20.76
C GLU A 378 -8.28 -8.79 -19.39
N LEU A 379 -9.47 -8.20 -19.21
CA LEU A 379 -10.28 -8.41 -18.01
C LEU A 379 -10.67 -9.87 -17.83
N ALA A 380 -10.89 -10.61 -18.92
CA ALA A 380 -11.14 -12.05 -18.85
C ALA A 380 -9.96 -12.84 -18.28
N LEU A 381 -8.73 -12.33 -18.43
CA LEU A 381 -7.52 -12.95 -17.87
C LEU A 381 -7.31 -12.64 -16.37
N VAL A 382 -7.95 -11.60 -15.87
CA VAL A 382 -7.82 -11.13 -14.48
C VAL A 382 -9.11 -11.25 -13.68
N ASN A 383 -10.15 -11.87 -14.27
CA ASN A 383 -11.43 -12.04 -13.59
C ASN A 383 -11.23 -12.80 -12.28
N GLU A 384 -11.56 -12.13 -11.17
CA GLU A 384 -11.40 -12.66 -9.81
C GLU A 384 -12.11 -14.01 -9.61
N GLU A 385 -13.22 -14.26 -10.32
CA GLU A 385 -13.94 -15.53 -10.22
C GLU A 385 -13.21 -16.69 -10.91
N ALA A 386 -12.36 -16.38 -11.90
CA ALA A 386 -11.68 -17.39 -12.72
C ALA A 386 -10.18 -17.48 -12.46
N HIS A 387 -9.51 -16.39 -12.05
CA HIS A 387 -8.05 -16.31 -12.03
C HIS A 387 -7.44 -15.79 -10.72
N GLY A 388 -8.21 -15.73 -9.64
CA GLY A 388 -7.77 -15.56 -8.25
C GLY A 388 -6.75 -14.46 -7.99
N LEU A 389 -5.47 -14.82 -7.97
CA LEU A 389 -4.38 -13.93 -7.60
C LEU A 389 -3.80 -13.09 -8.76
N VAL A 390 -4.26 -13.28 -10.01
CA VAL A 390 -3.70 -12.56 -11.17
C VAL A 390 -4.04 -11.07 -11.12
N GLY A 391 -5.30 -10.71 -10.82
CA GLY A 391 -5.71 -9.31 -10.68
C GLY A 391 -4.89 -8.56 -9.64
N PRO A 392 -4.80 -9.03 -8.39
CA PRO A 392 -3.91 -8.47 -7.38
C PRO A 392 -2.43 -8.40 -7.77
N ALA A 393 -1.92 -9.35 -8.56
CA ALA A 393 -0.54 -9.32 -9.06
C ALA A 393 -0.34 -8.21 -10.09
N VAL A 394 -1.31 -8.00 -11.00
CA VAL A 394 -1.29 -6.89 -11.97
C VAL A 394 -1.37 -5.55 -11.24
N ASP A 395 -2.33 -5.37 -10.31
CA ASP A 395 -2.44 -4.17 -9.48
C ASP A 395 -1.12 -3.85 -8.76
N TYR A 396 -0.50 -4.88 -8.18
CA TYR A 396 0.80 -4.74 -7.51
C TYR A 396 1.88 -4.20 -8.45
N MET A 397 1.97 -4.75 -9.65
CA MET A 397 2.96 -4.31 -10.63
C MET A 397 2.67 -2.92 -11.20
N VAL A 398 1.40 -2.58 -11.48
CA VAL A 398 1.02 -1.23 -11.91
C VAL A 398 1.39 -0.19 -10.85
N CYS A 399 1.14 -0.49 -9.57
CA CYS A 399 1.57 0.36 -8.46
C CYS A 399 3.10 0.42 -8.30
N LEU A 400 3.79 -0.68 -8.52
CA LEU A 400 5.26 -0.71 -8.49
C LEU A 400 5.85 0.23 -9.54
N LEU A 401 5.27 0.26 -10.73
CA LEU A 401 5.76 1.02 -11.89
C LEU A 401 5.27 2.47 -11.95
N SER A 402 4.35 2.89 -11.07
CA SER A 402 3.83 4.26 -11.04
C SER A 402 4.91 5.29 -10.69
N ASP A 403 4.72 6.53 -11.12
CA ASP A 403 5.64 7.63 -10.82
C ASP A 403 5.56 8.01 -9.34
N ILE A 404 4.35 8.08 -8.80
CA ILE A 404 4.09 8.33 -7.39
C ILE A 404 3.21 7.19 -6.86
N PHE A 405 3.52 6.70 -5.65
CA PHE A 405 2.69 5.73 -4.95
C PHE A 405 2.21 6.28 -3.62
N ILE A 406 0.93 6.10 -3.32
CA ILE A 406 0.31 6.53 -2.07
C ILE A 406 -0.43 5.35 -1.43
N PRO A 407 0.08 4.77 -0.36
CA PRO A 407 -0.68 3.87 0.49
C PRO A 407 -1.57 4.69 1.43
N THR A 408 -2.87 4.44 1.43
CA THR A 408 -3.80 5.16 2.32
C THR A 408 -3.96 4.50 3.68
N TYR A 409 -3.46 3.28 3.80
CA TYR A 409 -3.48 2.50 5.02
C TYR A 409 -2.29 1.54 5.06
N ASP A 410 -1.53 1.62 6.13
CA ASP A 410 -0.36 0.80 6.45
C ASP A 410 -0.64 -0.21 7.58
N GLY A 411 -1.92 -0.49 7.87
CA GLY A 411 -2.38 -1.47 8.84
C GLY A 411 -2.03 -2.91 8.43
N PRO A 412 -2.82 -3.92 8.82
CA PRO A 412 -2.49 -5.34 8.57
C PRO A 412 -2.42 -5.73 7.08
N SER A 413 -2.48 -4.77 6.16
CA SER A 413 -2.31 -5.00 4.73
C SER A 413 -0.84 -5.11 4.34
N GLU A 414 -0.38 -6.32 4.13
CA GLU A 414 0.97 -6.58 3.60
C GLU A 414 1.18 -6.04 2.17
N PHE A 415 0.11 -5.68 1.45
CA PHE A 415 0.21 -5.19 0.07
C PHE A 415 0.99 -3.87 0.00
N ALA A 416 0.55 -2.88 0.76
CA ALA A 416 1.20 -1.57 0.80
C ALA A 416 2.63 -1.69 1.35
N ASN A 417 2.80 -2.41 2.45
CA ASN A 417 4.10 -2.58 3.12
C ASN A 417 5.14 -3.22 2.19
N ASN A 418 4.77 -4.32 1.52
CA ASN A 418 5.67 -5.01 0.60
C ASN A 418 6.02 -4.13 -0.61
N LEU A 419 5.04 -3.39 -1.13
CA LEU A 419 5.22 -2.52 -2.29
C LEU A 419 6.12 -1.31 -1.96
N ILE A 420 5.97 -0.70 -0.78
CA ILE A 420 6.83 0.40 -0.31
C ILE A 420 8.29 -0.07 -0.30
N GLY A 421 8.57 -1.21 0.34
CA GLY A 421 9.91 -1.74 0.42
C GLY A 421 10.48 -2.15 -0.94
N GLN A 422 9.66 -2.69 -1.84
CA GLN A 422 10.10 -3.05 -3.18
C GLN A 422 10.41 -1.81 -4.03
N ARG A 423 9.59 -0.77 -3.97
CA ARG A 423 9.85 0.51 -4.62
C ARG A 423 11.14 1.15 -4.09
N LEU A 424 11.32 1.10 -2.77
CA LEU A 424 12.54 1.57 -2.13
C LEU A 424 13.76 0.78 -2.62
N TYR A 425 13.66 -0.56 -2.65
CA TYR A 425 14.72 -1.46 -3.08
C TYR A 425 15.19 -1.21 -4.51
N TYR A 426 14.27 -0.99 -5.45
CA TYR A 426 14.58 -0.69 -6.85
C TYR A 426 14.96 0.78 -7.08
N GLY A 427 14.93 1.64 -6.05
CA GLY A 427 15.17 3.07 -6.20
C GLY A 427 14.10 3.76 -7.03
N PHE A 428 12.91 3.15 -7.13
CA PHE A 428 11.78 3.77 -7.76
C PHE A 428 11.30 4.96 -6.93
N ARG A 429 10.97 5.95 -7.62
CA ARG A 429 10.27 7.20 -7.48
C ARG A 429 9.52 7.41 -6.16
N THR A 430 8.85 8.50 -6.06
CA THR A 430 8.23 9.04 -4.86
C THR A 430 7.17 8.11 -4.27
N THR A 431 7.31 7.79 -3.00
CA THR A 431 6.25 7.19 -2.19
C THR A 431 5.83 8.20 -1.14
N LEU A 432 4.56 8.63 -1.16
CA LEU A 432 4.00 9.56 -0.19
C LEU A 432 3.22 8.77 0.87
N LEU A 433 3.72 8.77 2.09
CA LEU A 433 3.11 8.09 3.24
C LEU A 433 2.31 9.11 4.06
N PRO A 434 0.98 9.16 3.96
CA PRO A 434 0.18 10.06 4.77
C PRO A 434 0.34 9.77 6.27
N ASP A 435 0.65 10.79 7.06
CA ASP A 435 0.64 10.66 8.51
C ASP A 435 -0.80 10.75 9.04
N ARG A 436 -1.51 9.63 9.06
CA ARG A 436 -2.91 9.57 9.44
C ARG A 436 -3.19 10.14 10.83
N LYS A 437 -2.30 9.89 11.81
CA LYS A 437 -2.44 10.40 13.18
C LYS A 437 -2.44 11.93 13.23
N ALA A 438 -1.60 12.55 12.42
CA ALA A 438 -1.51 14.01 12.37
C ALA A 438 -2.52 14.63 11.40
N LEU A 439 -2.95 13.92 10.35
CA LEU A 439 -3.83 14.44 9.30
C LEU A 439 -5.31 14.36 9.65
N VAL A 440 -5.76 13.27 10.30
CA VAL A 440 -7.18 13.07 10.62
C VAL A 440 -7.78 14.20 11.45
N PRO A 441 -7.13 14.72 12.51
CA PRO A 441 -7.64 15.88 13.23
C PRO A 441 -7.84 17.12 12.33
N LEU A 442 -6.89 17.37 11.41
CA LEU A 442 -6.98 18.50 10.48
C LEU A 442 -8.17 18.38 9.52
N PHE A 443 -8.43 17.16 9.02
CA PHE A 443 -9.60 16.91 8.17
C PHE A 443 -10.90 17.03 8.95
N THR A 444 -10.94 16.59 10.20
CA THR A 444 -12.09 16.73 11.08
C THR A 444 -12.38 18.21 11.38
N ASP A 445 -11.37 19.00 11.71
CA ASP A 445 -11.52 20.44 11.94
C ASP A 445 -11.98 21.17 10.67
N PHE A 446 -11.48 20.78 9.51
CA PHE A 446 -11.93 21.32 8.23
C PHE A 446 -13.40 20.95 7.92
N GLN A 447 -13.81 19.72 8.22
CA GLN A 447 -15.20 19.25 8.01
C GLN A 447 -16.19 19.96 8.94
N ASN A 448 -15.74 20.39 10.12
CA ASN A 448 -16.53 21.09 11.12
C ASN A 448 -16.45 22.63 10.97
N ASP A 449 -15.92 23.14 9.85
CA ASP A 449 -15.75 24.57 9.57
C ASP A 449 -14.87 25.31 10.60
N VAL A 450 -14.06 24.59 11.37
CA VAL A 450 -13.09 25.17 12.33
C VAL A 450 -11.84 25.65 11.59
N LEU A 451 -11.44 24.95 10.55
CA LEU A 451 -10.23 25.22 9.77
C LEU A 451 -10.60 25.69 8.36
N GLN A 452 -9.96 26.77 7.89
CA GLN A 452 -10.13 27.24 6.51
C GLN A 452 -9.23 26.43 5.56
N ILE A 453 -9.58 26.42 4.26
CA ILE A 453 -8.89 25.63 3.25
C ILE A 453 -7.38 25.97 3.14
N SER A 454 -7.02 27.26 3.21
CA SER A 454 -5.62 27.71 3.17
C SER A 454 -4.80 27.21 4.36
N ASP A 455 -5.44 27.16 5.53
CA ASP A 455 -4.79 26.70 6.75
C ASP A 455 -4.67 25.19 6.77
N LEU A 456 -5.64 24.46 6.18
CA LEU A 456 -5.57 23.04 5.95
C LEU A 456 -4.37 22.70 5.05
N GLU A 457 -4.23 23.38 3.90
CA GLU A 457 -3.10 23.18 2.99
C GLU A 457 -1.76 23.37 3.68
N ALA A 458 -1.59 24.49 4.37
CA ALA A 458 -0.35 24.82 5.08
C ALA A 458 -0.05 23.78 6.16
N SER A 459 -1.08 23.33 6.90
CA SER A 459 -0.95 22.34 7.97
C SER A 459 -0.59 20.96 7.43
N VAL A 460 -1.24 20.49 6.36
CA VAL A 460 -0.94 19.22 5.69
C VAL A 460 0.51 19.21 5.19
N ARG A 461 0.93 20.25 4.47
CA ARG A 461 2.32 20.39 3.99
C ARG A 461 3.33 20.40 5.13
N LYS A 462 3.01 21.07 6.24
CA LYS A 462 3.86 21.09 7.44
C LYS A 462 3.99 19.71 8.08
N VAL A 463 2.89 18.94 8.16
CA VAL A 463 2.92 17.55 8.62
C VAL A 463 3.82 16.71 7.72
N MET A 464 3.58 16.77 6.41
CA MET A 464 4.32 15.97 5.43
C MET A 464 5.79 16.35 5.29
N SER A 465 6.15 17.61 5.53
CA SER A 465 7.57 18.05 5.51
C SER A 465 8.40 17.48 6.66
N ARG A 466 7.77 17.06 7.74
CA ARG A 466 8.45 16.44 8.90
C ARG A 466 8.69 14.96 8.71
N LYS A 467 7.92 14.32 7.85
CA LYS A 467 8.05 12.90 7.56
C LYS A 467 9.04 12.73 6.42
N SER A 468 10.09 11.97 6.64
CA SER A 468 11.00 11.57 5.56
C SER A 468 10.19 10.90 4.46
N SER A 469 10.29 11.38 3.22
CA SER A 469 9.55 10.84 2.07
C SER A 469 10.14 9.47 1.65
N GLY A 470 9.88 8.44 2.49
CA GLY A 470 10.08 7.05 2.09
C GLY A 470 11.52 6.62 1.78
N GLY A 471 12.55 7.34 2.27
CA GLY A 471 13.94 6.89 2.14
C GLY A 471 14.31 5.79 3.15
N PRO A 472 15.41 5.04 2.91
CA PRO A 472 15.91 4.06 3.87
C PRO A 472 16.23 4.74 5.21
N HIS A 473 15.74 4.16 6.29
CA HIS A 473 15.96 4.66 7.64
C HIS A 473 16.13 3.49 8.61
N SER A 474 16.57 3.76 9.82
CA SER A 474 16.61 2.72 10.85
C SER A 474 15.20 2.26 11.18
N ARG A 475 14.93 0.94 11.03
CA ARG A 475 13.65 0.35 11.41
C ARG A 475 13.43 0.51 12.92
N ASP A 476 12.22 0.89 13.30
CA ASP A 476 11.76 0.72 14.66
C ASP A 476 11.14 -0.69 14.85
N ASN A 477 10.88 -1.08 16.09
CA ASN A 477 10.39 -2.42 16.41
C ASN A 477 8.97 -2.72 15.91
N LEU A 478 8.24 -1.72 15.43
CA LEU A 478 6.87 -1.83 14.92
C LEU A 478 6.83 -1.89 13.40
N GLU A 479 7.94 -1.53 12.75
CA GLU A 479 8.00 -1.46 11.30
C GLU A 479 8.30 -2.82 10.67
N SER A 480 7.51 -3.21 9.67
CA SER A 480 7.74 -4.44 8.92
C SER A 480 9.07 -4.40 8.16
N PHE A 481 9.81 -5.49 8.15
CA PHE A 481 10.96 -5.69 7.27
C PHE A 481 10.64 -5.36 5.80
N TYR A 482 9.44 -5.73 5.37
CA TYR A 482 9.01 -5.53 3.99
C TYR A 482 8.64 -4.09 3.66
N THR A 483 8.43 -3.22 4.65
CA THR A 483 8.20 -1.79 4.46
C THR A 483 9.52 -1.04 4.29
N ASN A 484 10.51 -1.37 5.12
CA ASN A 484 11.82 -0.75 5.12
C ASN A 484 12.91 -1.81 5.28
N PRO A 485 13.33 -2.48 4.18
CA PRO A 485 14.32 -3.57 4.23
C PRO A 485 15.76 -3.05 4.44
N TRP A 486 15.93 -1.95 5.17
CA TRP A 486 17.20 -1.39 5.58
C TRP A 486 17.62 -1.96 6.95
N PRO A 487 18.91 -2.24 7.20
CA PRO A 487 20.06 -2.06 6.29
C PRO A 487 20.33 -3.27 5.38
N GLU A 488 19.68 -4.40 5.55
CA GLU A 488 20.09 -5.72 5.05
C GLU A 488 20.03 -5.82 3.52
N CYS A 489 19.07 -5.12 2.89
CA CYS A 489 18.89 -5.12 1.44
C CYS A 489 19.65 -4.00 0.73
N PHE A 490 20.30 -3.07 1.47
CA PHE A 490 20.91 -1.87 0.90
C PHE A 490 22.40 -1.78 1.20
N CYS A 491 23.14 -1.14 0.28
CA CYS A 491 24.52 -0.76 0.47
C CYS A 491 24.67 0.76 0.44
N SER A 492 25.46 1.33 1.34
CA SER A 492 25.85 2.74 1.31
C SER A 492 27.05 2.96 0.38
N ARG A 493 27.01 4.03 -0.43
CA ARG A 493 28.15 4.46 -1.25
C ARG A 493 29.25 5.15 -0.43
N ALA A 494 28.91 5.69 0.71
CA ALA A 494 29.79 6.49 1.54
C ALA A 494 30.26 5.69 2.75
N VAL A 495 31.28 4.85 2.61
CA VAL A 495 31.98 4.34 3.78
C VAL A 495 33.46 4.35 3.55
N THR A 496 34.08 5.33 4.16
CA THR A 496 35.52 5.36 4.29
C THR A 496 36.06 4.60 5.51
N ASN A 497 35.23 4.26 6.50
CA ASN A 497 35.70 3.51 7.69
C ASN A 497 34.53 2.87 8.45
N GLY A 498 34.19 1.61 8.20
CA GLY A 498 33.25 0.86 9.05
C GLY A 498 32.65 -0.38 8.39
N SER A 499 32.24 -1.32 9.18
CA SER A 499 31.89 -2.71 8.92
C SER A 499 30.67 -3.00 8.02
N ASN A 500 30.10 -2.02 7.34
CA ASN A 500 29.01 -2.19 6.37
C ASN A 500 29.52 -2.01 4.93
N HIS A 501 30.46 -2.84 4.53
CA HIS A 501 30.98 -2.83 3.17
C HIS A 501 29.95 -3.43 2.23
N CYS A 502 29.58 -2.68 1.17
CA CYS A 502 29.19 -3.34 -0.05
C CYS A 502 30.34 -4.27 -0.47
N PRO A 503 30.10 -5.55 -0.76
CA PRO A 503 31.15 -6.39 -1.29
C PRO A 503 31.78 -5.66 -2.50
N VAL A 504 33.05 -5.40 -2.41
CA VAL A 504 33.84 -4.96 -3.57
C VAL A 504 33.58 -5.99 -4.64
N LYS A 505 33.24 -5.56 -5.87
CA LYS A 505 32.98 -6.42 -7.02
C LYS A 505 33.84 -7.67 -6.93
N ALA A 506 33.31 -8.78 -6.48
CA ALA A 506 33.89 -10.06 -6.74
C ALA A 506 33.85 -10.22 -8.24
N ASP A 507 35.01 -10.56 -8.79
CA ASP A 507 35.31 -10.76 -10.21
C ASP A 507 34.06 -11.11 -11.04
N THR A 508 33.62 -10.17 -11.86
CA THR A 508 32.37 -10.23 -12.66
C THR A 508 32.46 -11.23 -13.82
N SER A 509 33.51 -12.05 -13.87
CA SER A 509 33.70 -13.01 -14.96
C SER A 509 32.79 -14.24 -14.91
N ASN A 510 31.96 -14.41 -13.86
CA ASN A 510 31.05 -15.57 -13.73
C ASN A 510 29.64 -15.27 -13.16
N LEU A 511 29.25 -14.03 -13.03
CA LEU A 511 27.91 -13.66 -12.55
C LEU A 511 27.39 -12.49 -13.39
N SER A 512 26.64 -12.79 -14.42
CA SER A 512 25.83 -11.89 -15.24
C SER A 512 24.67 -11.23 -14.46
N TYR A 513 24.85 -10.94 -13.18
CA TYR A 513 23.76 -10.50 -12.26
C TYR A 513 23.59 -8.97 -12.19
N ASP A 514 24.64 -8.18 -12.49
CA ASP A 514 24.57 -6.72 -12.34
C ASP A 514 24.14 -6.00 -13.64
N GLU A 515 24.37 -6.60 -14.81
CA GLU A 515 23.85 -6.10 -16.08
C GLU A 515 22.37 -6.46 -16.26
N ASP A 516 21.96 -7.67 -15.83
CA ASP A 516 20.57 -8.11 -15.84
C ASP A 516 19.62 -7.27 -14.96
N LEU A 517 20.10 -6.60 -13.92
CA LEU A 517 19.24 -5.77 -13.06
C LEU A 517 18.90 -4.43 -13.71
N HIS A 518 19.81 -3.85 -14.48
CA HIS A 518 19.56 -2.65 -15.28
C HIS A 518 18.93 -2.98 -16.63
N GLU A 519 19.29 -4.10 -17.25
CA GLU A 519 18.62 -4.61 -18.45
C GLU A 519 17.23 -5.15 -18.12
N ASN A 520 17.03 -5.82 -16.98
CA ASN A 520 15.69 -6.30 -16.58
C ASN A 520 14.71 -5.18 -16.16
N LEU A 521 15.18 -4.01 -15.78
CA LEU A 521 14.31 -2.84 -15.65
C LEU A 521 13.89 -2.32 -17.03
N ALA A 522 14.77 -2.39 -18.04
CA ALA A 522 14.42 -2.12 -19.42
C ALA A 522 13.44 -3.18 -19.98
N ASP A 523 13.63 -4.46 -19.65
CA ASP A 523 12.72 -5.57 -19.99
C ASP A 523 11.35 -5.50 -19.27
N TRP A 524 11.19 -4.63 -18.29
CA TRP A 524 9.91 -4.31 -17.66
C TRP A 524 9.21 -3.13 -18.38
N TYR A 525 9.93 -2.47 -19.29
CA TYR A 525 9.46 -1.33 -20.08
C TYR A 525 9.24 -1.65 -21.58
N VAL A 526 9.53 -2.89 -22.02
CA VAL A 526 9.29 -3.33 -23.42
C VAL A 526 8.30 -4.48 -23.44
#